data_cab8bff6ab93ff72610ad10fe7b07085
#
_entry.id   cab8bff6ab93ff72610ad10fe7b07085
#
_cell.length_a   1.000
_cell.length_b   1.000
_cell.length_c   1.000
_cell.angle_alpha   90.00
_cell.angle_beta   90.00
_cell.angle_gamma   90.00
#
_symmetry.space_group_name_H-M   'P 1'
#
loop_
_entity.id
_entity.type
_entity.pdbx_description
1 polymer ?
#
loop_
_entity_poly.entity_id
_entity_poly.type
_entity_poly.pdbx_seq_one_letter_code
_entity_poly.pdbx_strand_id
1 'polypeptide(L)'
;MMTGRTSQTRARLQYAFALYEVLLGVAIFAIGVVALGRAVQNCLNASTISEEESAVRQILSDHMAEVQAASIVPDPQKEFKINSNYGVIKLIQKSAPANLTEEGNTLLTGINLVTLTAHWQHGGVPQSKQLQFYVYRSG
;
A
#
# COMPACT_ATOMS: atom_id res chain seq x y z
N MET A 1 -57.64 -52.99 -14.38
CA MET A 1 -57.43 -51.67 -14.98
C MET A 1 -57.03 -50.64 -13.89
N MET A 2 -55.81 -50.69 -13.33
CA MET A 2 -55.31 -49.68 -12.40
C MET A 2 -53.76 -49.71 -12.38
N THR A 3 -53.08 -49.30 -13.44
CA THR A 3 -51.60 -49.24 -13.50
C THR A 3 -51.07 -48.04 -14.27
N GLY A 4 -51.75 -46.89 -14.26
CA GLY A 4 -51.31 -45.72 -15.03
C GLY A 4 -50.93 -44.47 -14.24
N ARG A 5 -51.06 -44.44 -12.89
CA ARG A 5 -50.88 -43.19 -12.13
C ARG A 5 -49.53 -43.02 -11.43
N THR A 6 -48.78 -44.07 -11.24
CA THR A 6 -47.52 -44.03 -10.48
C THR A 6 -46.28 -43.58 -11.29
N SER A 7 -46.29 -43.77 -12.60
CA SER A 7 -45.14 -43.43 -13.48
C SER A 7 -45.01 -41.90 -13.72
N GLN A 8 -46.14 -41.19 -13.83
CA GLN A 8 -46.11 -39.73 -14.06
C GLN A 8 -45.63 -38.93 -12.86
N THR A 9 -45.91 -39.41 -11.65
CA THR A 9 -45.47 -38.74 -10.43
C THR A 9 -43.97 -38.85 -10.21
N ARG A 10 -43.38 -40.01 -10.55
CA ARG A 10 -41.93 -40.22 -10.48
C ARG A 10 -41.17 -39.38 -11.51
N ALA A 11 -41.68 -39.26 -12.72
CA ALA A 11 -41.08 -38.43 -13.75
C ALA A 11 -41.06 -36.94 -13.34
N ARG A 12 -42.16 -36.43 -12.79
CA ARG A 12 -42.23 -35.03 -12.31
C ARG A 12 -41.27 -34.76 -11.15
N LEU A 13 -41.10 -35.70 -10.23
CA LEU A 13 -40.14 -35.58 -9.13
C LEU A 13 -38.67 -35.59 -9.62
N GLN A 14 -38.35 -36.37 -10.64
CA GLN A 14 -37.02 -36.37 -11.24
C GLN A 14 -36.71 -35.05 -11.96
N TYR A 15 -37.66 -34.50 -12.70
CA TYR A 15 -37.48 -33.18 -13.33
C TYR A 15 -37.34 -32.06 -12.31
N ALA A 16 -38.10 -32.07 -11.21
CA ALA A 16 -38.00 -31.09 -10.15
C ALA A 16 -36.65 -31.18 -9.41
N PHE A 17 -36.15 -32.41 -9.20
CA PHE A 17 -34.84 -32.65 -8.58
C PHE A 17 -33.68 -32.18 -9.47
N ALA A 18 -33.72 -32.48 -10.78
CA ALA A 18 -32.74 -32.03 -11.74
C ALA A 18 -32.73 -30.50 -11.87
N LEU A 19 -33.91 -29.86 -11.87
CA LEU A 19 -34.01 -28.40 -11.90
C LEU A 19 -33.39 -27.74 -10.63
N TYR A 20 -33.66 -28.32 -9.47
CA TYR A 20 -33.07 -27.86 -8.20
C TYR A 20 -31.53 -27.97 -8.20
N GLU A 21 -31.01 -29.10 -8.73
CA GLU A 21 -29.56 -29.33 -8.85
C GLU A 21 -28.90 -28.31 -9.78
N VAL A 22 -29.51 -27.98 -10.91
CA VAL A 22 -29.02 -26.94 -11.83
C VAL A 22 -29.04 -25.57 -11.15
N LEU A 23 -30.12 -25.20 -10.44
CA LEU A 23 -30.23 -23.95 -9.71
C LEU A 23 -29.18 -23.85 -8.63
N LEU A 24 -28.93 -24.90 -7.86
CA LEU A 24 -27.90 -24.96 -6.85
C LEU A 24 -26.50 -24.80 -7.47
N GLY A 25 -26.25 -25.49 -8.59
CA GLY A 25 -24.99 -25.37 -9.32
C GLY A 25 -24.72 -23.95 -9.82
N VAL A 26 -25.75 -23.30 -10.40
CA VAL A 26 -25.66 -21.90 -10.85
C VAL A 26 -25.43 -20.95 -9.69
N ALA A 27 -26.09 -21.17 -8.55
CA ALA A 27 -25.93 -20.35 -7.36
C ALA A 27 -24.48 -20.42 -6.81
N ILE A 28 -23.92 -21.63 -6.71
CA ILE A 28 -22.54 -21.84 -6.27
C ILE A 28 -21.56 -21.21 -7.26
N PHE A 29 -21.79 -21.39 -8.55
CA PHE A 29 -20.98 -20.78 -9.60
C PHE A 29 -20.99 -19.25 -9.52
N ALA A 30 -22.16 -18.64 -9.35
CA ALA A 30 -22.30 -17.19 -9.22
C ALA A 30 -21.52 -16.65 -8.02
N ILE A 31 -21.57 -17.32 -6.87
CA ILE A 31 -20.78 -16.96 -5.68
C ILE A 31 -19.28 -17.07 -6.00
N GLY A 32 -18.86 -18.13 -6.67
CA GLY A 32 -17.46 -18.32 -7.07
C GLY A 32 -16.94 -17.22 -7.99
N VAL A 33 -17.73 -16.81 -8.97
CA VAL A 33 -17.37 -15.71 -9.90
C VAL A 33 -17.23 -14.38 -9.15
N VAL A 34 -18.16 -14.08 -8.24
CA VAL A 34 -18.08 -12.85 -7.43
C VAL A 34 -16.85 -12.86 -6.51
N ALA A 35 -16.57 -13.99 -5.88
CA ALA A 35 -15.40 -14.14 -5.01
C ALA A 35 -14.09 -13.95 -5.79
N LEU A 36 -14.00 -14.53 -6.99
CA LEU A 36 -12.85 -14.39 -7.87
C LEU A 36 -12.67 -12.92 -8.32
N GLY A 37 -13.75 -12.25 -8.71
CA GLY A 37 -13.71 -10.83 -9.08
C GLY A 37 -13.16 -9.94 -7.97
N ARG A 38 -13.58 -10.18 -6.72
CA ARG A 38 -13.06 -9.46 -5.55
C ARG A 38 -11.57 -9.75 -5.31
N ALA A 39 -11.15 -11.00 -5.47
CA ALA A 39 -9.74 -11.37 -5.32
C ALA A 39 -8.85 -10.65 -6.34
N VAL A 40 -9.28 -10.59 -7.59
CA VAL A 40 -8.55 -9.87 -8.66
C VAL A 40 -8.47 -8.38 -8.35
N GLN A 41 -9.57 -7.75 -7.93
CA GLN A 41 -9.56 -6.33 -7.55
C GLN A 41 -8.59 -6.05 -6.39
N ASN A 42 -8.57 -6.90 -5.38
CA ASN A 42 -7.65 -6.75 -4.26
C ASN A 42 -6.19 -6.88 -4.70
N CYS A 43 -5.88 -7.80 -5.61
CA CYS A 43 -4.53 -7.94 -6.18
C CYS A 43 -4.12 -6.70 -6.98
N LEU A 44 -5.01 -6.15 -7.80
CA LEU A 44 -4.73 -4.94 -8.59
C LEU A 44 -4.49 -3.73 -7.68
N ASN A 45 -5.32 -3.55 -6.65
CA ASN A 45 -5.12 -2.47 -5.67
C ASN A 45 -3.80 -2.62 -4.92
N ALA A 46 -3.43 -3.82 -4.51
CA ALA A 46 -2.16 -4.07 -3.84
C ALA A 46 -0.97 -3.77 -4.76
N SER A 47 -1.07 -4.11 -6.04
CA SER A 47 -0.03 -3.81 -7.05
C SER A 47 0.17 -2.31 -7.24
N THR A 48 -0.90 -1.54 -7.40
CA THR A 48 -0.82 -0.08 -7.57
C THR A 48 -0.25 0.62 -6.34
N ILE A 49 -0.64 0.21 -5.14
CA ILE A 49 -0.06 0.74 -3.89
C ILE A 49 1.45 0.45 -3.83
N SER A 50 1.87 -0.75 -4.21
CA SER A 50 3.29 -1.14 -4.23
C SER A 50 4.12 -0.31 -5.21
N GLU A 51 3.58 -0.01 -6.37
CA GLU A 51 4.24 0.85 -7.37
C GLU A 51 4.38 2.29 -6.87
N GLU A 52 3.32 2.86 -6.30
CA GLU A 52 3.35 4.20 -5.71
C GLU A 52 4.35 4.27 -4.55
N GLU A 53 4.34 3.27 -3.67
CA GLU A 53 5.26 3.20 -2.54
C GLU A 53 6.72 3.09 -3.00
N SER A 54 6.98 2.36 -4.07
CA SER A 54 8.31 2.25 -4.69
C SER A 54 8.78 3.58 -5.27
N ALA A 55 7.89 4.31 -5.95
CA ALA A 55 8.19 5.65 -6.46
C ALA A 55 8.50 6.64 -5.33
N VAL A 56 7.73 6.60 -4.23
CA VAL A 56 7.97 7.43 -3.05
C VAL A 56 9.30 7.08 -2.38
N ARG A 57 9.65 5.80 -2.29
CA ARG A 57 10.97 5.36 -1.77
C ARG A 57 12.11 5.92 -2.61
N GLN A 58 11.96 5.89 -3.93
CA GLN A 58 12.97 6.45 -4.83
C GLN A 58 13.15 7.94 -4.58
N ILE A 59 12.07 8.71 -4.48
CA ILE A 59 12.10 10.14 -4.19
C ILE A 59 12.79 10.41 -2.84
N LEU A 60 12.47 9.64 -1.80
CA LEU A 60 13.11 9.78 -0.49
C LEU A 60 14.61 9.46 -0.55
N SER A 61 14.99 8.42 -1.29
CA SER A 61 16.38 8.02 -1.46
C SER A 61 17.20 9.05 -2.25
N ASP A 62 16.64 9.58 -3.33
CA ASP A 62 17.28 10.61 -4.14
C ASP A 62 17.49 11.89 -3.32
N HIS A 63 16.50 12.30 -2.55
CA HIS A 63 16.61 13.48 -1.68
C HIS A 63 17.58 13.24 -0.51
N MET A 64 17.63 12.04 0.05
CA MET A 64 18.64 11.66 1.03
C MET A 64 20.05 11.80 0.45
N ALA A 65 20.28 11.30 -0.76
CA ALA A 65 21.58 11.42 -1.43
C ALA A 65 21.94 12.88 -1.69
N GLU A 66 20.99 13.71 -2.08
CA GLU A 66 21.17 15.15 -2.27
C GLU A 66 21.59 15.83 -0.95
N VAL A 67 20.90 15.56 0.15
CA VAL A 67 21.21 16.09 1.48
C VAL A 67 22.58 15.62 1.97
N GLN A 68 22.93 14.35 1.71
CA GLN A 68 24.24 13.82 2.11
C GLN A 68 25.39 14.41 1.27
N ALA A 69 25.16 14.69 -0.01
CA ALA A 69 26.17 15.32 -0.88
C ALA A 69 26.33 16.81 -0.63
N ALA A 70 25.32 17.49 -0.07
CA ALA A 70 25.40 18.91 0.25
C ALA A 70 26.46 19.16 1.33
N SER A 71 27.30 20.19 1.12
CA SER A 71 28.33 20.59 2.09
C SER A 71 27.82 21.47 3.23
N ILE A 72 26.55 21.82 3.22
CA ILE A 72 25.91 22.75 4.13
C ILE A 72 25.13 21.97 5.20
N VAL A 73 25.04 22.54 6.40
CA VAL A 73 24.17 21.98 7.45
C VAL A 73 22.71 21.95 6.93
N PRO A 74 22.01 20.84 7.06
CA PRO A 74 20.63 20.75 6.59
C PRO A 74 19.71 21.75 7.26
N ASP A 75 18.80 22.36 6.51
CA ASP A 75 17.81 23.28 7.05
C ASP A 75 16.99 22.60 8.16
N PRO A 76 16.68 23.30 9.26
CA PRO A 76 15.89 22.75 10.38
C PRO A 76 14.53 22.20 9.93
N GLN A 77 13.90 22.88 8.97
CA GLN A 77 12.67 22.43 8.35
C GLN A 77 12.53 22.97 6.93
N LYS A 78 12.23 22.10 5.98
CA LYS A 78 11.98 22.46 4.59
C LYS A 78 10.86 21.58 4.03
N GLU A 79 10.06 22.16 3.15
CA GLU A 79 8.95 21.47 2.50
C GLU A 79 9.13 21.57 0.98
N PHE A 80 8.90 20.45 0.31
CA PHE A 80 8.95 20.32 -1.14
C PHE A 80 7.64 19.73 -1.65
N LYS A 81 7.18 20.19 -2.80
CA LYS A 81 6.07 19.59 -3.52
C LYS A 81 6.61 18.98 -4.80
N ILE A 82 6.42 17.69 -4.96
CA ILE A 82 6.90 16.92 -6.09
C ILE A 82 5.69 16.40 -6.86
N ASN A 83 5.60 16.76 -8.13
CA ASN A 83 4.58 16.23 -9.02
C ASN A 83 5.04 14.87 -9.54
N SER A 84 4.27 13.83 -9.26
CA SER A 84 4.50 12.48 -9.76
C SER A 84 3.34 12.02 -10.64
N ASN A 85 3.51 10.90 -11.34
CA ASN A 85 2.44 10.27 -12.11
C ASN A 85 1.25 9.84 -11.24
N TYR A 86 1.44 9.75 -9.93
CA TYR A 86 0.44 9.35 -8.93
C TYR A 86 -0.16 10.53 -8.16
N GLY A 87 0.15 11.76 -8.59
CA GLY A 87 -0.31 12.98 -7.94
C GLY A 87 0.81 13.75 -7.24
N VAL A 88 0.43 14.71 -6.41
CA VAL A 88 1.36 15.56 -5.67
C VAL A 88 1.85 14.85 -4.42
N ILE A 89 3.17 14.70 -4.31
CA ILE A 89 3.83 14.18 -3.12
C ILE A 89 4.41 15.39 -2.37
N LYS A 90 4.00 15.53 -1.10
CA LYS A 90 4.53 16.54 -0.18
C LYS A 90 5.65 15.92 0.61
N LEU A 91 6.87 16.41 0.41
CA LEU A 91 8.07 15.99 1.13
C LEU A 91 8.42 17.00 2.20
N ILE A 92 8.50 16.58 3.45
CA ILE A 92 8.88 17.40 4.59
C ILE A 92 10.24 16.90 5.09
N GLN A 93 11.22 17.78 5.08
CA GLN A 93 12.53 17.58 5.71
C GLN A 93 12.53 18.25 7.07
N LYS A 94 12.99 17.52 8.09
CA LYS A 94 13.29 18.06 9.41
C LYS A 94 14.70 17.65 9.79
N SER A 95 15.47 18.58 10.34
CA SER A 95 16.83 18.33 10.83
C SER A 95 16.96 18.83 12.26
N ALA A 96 17.57 18.02 13.11
CA ALA A 96 17.87 18.37 14.49
C ALA A 96 19.23 17.78 14.91
N PRO A 97 19.96 18.40 15.85
CA PRO A 97 21.16 17.80 16.43
C PRO A 97 20.85 16.42 17.01
N ALA A 98 21.66 15.43 16.71
CA ALA A 98 21.42 14.06 17.12
C ALA A 98 21.65 13.79 18.61
N ASN A 99 22.39 14.67 19.31
CA ASN A 99 22.75 14.56 20.74
C ASN A 99 23.28 13.15 21.12
N LEU A 100 24.13 12.59 20.27
CA LEU A 100 24.74 11.29 20.50
C LEU A 100 25.91 11.45 21.51
N THR A 101 26.03 10.47 22.39
CA THR A 101 27.09 10.39 23.38
C THR A 101 27.97 9.19 23.14
N GLU A 102 29.27 9.35 23.22
CA GLU A 102 30.23 8.25 23.15
C GLU A 102 30.40 7.58 24.53
N GLU A 103 30.97 6.36 24.58
CA GLU A 103 31.39 5.72 25.81
C GLU A 103 32.36 6.63 26.56
N GLY A 104 31.91 7.27 27.66
CA GLY A 104 32.67 8.30 28.39
C GLY A 104 31.90 9.62 28.54
N ASN A 105 30.62 9.64 28.13
CA ASN A 105 29.71 10.76 28.29
C ASN A 105 30.12 12.05 27.51
N THR A 106 30.93 11.89 26.47
CA THR A 106 31.32 13.01 25.58
C THR A 106 30.25 13.17 24.48
N LEU A 107 29.66 14.36 24.39
CA LEU A 107 28.71 14.74 23.34
C LEU A 107 29.41 14.82 21.99
N LEU A 108 28.93 14.03 21.03
CA LEU A 108 29.38 14.10 19.64
C LEU A 108 28.70 15.30 18.97
N THR A 109 29.52 16.32 18.61
CA THR A 109 29.04 17.52 17.93
C THR A 109 29.11 17.36 16.41
N GLY A 110 28.29 18.09 15.68
CA GLY A 110 28.26 18.07 14.20
C GLY A 110 27.44 16.96 13.58
N ILE A 111 26.82 16.08 14.37
CA ILE A 111 25.91 15.05 13.86
C ILE A 111 24.48 15.55 13.95
N ASN A 112 23.80 15.57 12.80
CA ASN A 112 22.39 15.92 12.70
C ASN A 112 21.56 14.71 12.28
N LEU A 113 20.44 14.49 12.94
CA LEU A 113 19.42 13.54 12.51
C LEU A 113 18.51 14.25 11.52
N VAL A 114 18.46 13.75 10.30
CA VAL A 114 17.54 14.23 9.26
C VAL A 114 16.40 13.25 9.11
N THR A 115 15.20 13.76 9.16
CA THR A 115 13.96 13.02 8.95
C THR A 115 13.28 13.53 7.69
N LEU A 116 13.10 12.69 6.71
CA LEU A 116 12.33 12.94 5.50
C LEU A 116 10.99 12.23 5.62
N THR A 117 9.89 12.97 5.47
CA THR A 117 8.54 12.40 5.48
C THR A 117 7.84 12.77 4.20
N ALA A 118 7.43 11.77 3.43
CA ALA A 118 6.62 11.93 2.24
C ALA A 118 5.15 11.69 2.58
N HIS A 119 4.29 12.59 2.13
CA HIS A 119 2.83 12.47 2.22
C HIS A 119 2.23 12.48 0.82
N TRP A 120 1.34 11.54 0.54
CA TRP A 120 0.58 11.47 -0.72
C TRP A 120 -0.80 10.91 -0.46
N GLN A 121 -1.62 10.82 -1.49
CA GLN A 121 -2.95 10.22 -1.41
C GLN A 121 -3.07 9.07 -2.39
N HIS A 122 -3.59 7.96 -1.93
CA HIS A 122 -3.98 6.83 -2.76
C HIS A 122 -5.51 6.65 -2.69
N GLY A 123 -6.19 6.87 -3.82
CA GLY A 123 -7.65 6.77 -3.86
C GLY A 123 -8.39 7.66 -2.85
N GLY A 124 -7.84 8.85 -2.54
CA GLY A 124 -8.38 9.76 -1.53
C GLY A 124 -7.97 9.42 -0.08
N VAL A 125 -7.24 8.33 0.14
CA VAL A 125 -6.74 7.92 1.46
C VAL A 125 -5.33 8.48 1.68
N PRO A 126 -5.07 9.25 2.75
CA PRO A 126 -3.74 9.75 3.06
C PRO A 126 -2.75 8.62 3.33
N GLN A 127 -1.60 8.69 2.69
CA GLN A 127 -0.46 7.79 2.90
C GLN A 127 0.75 8.59 3.36
N SER A 128 1.63 7.97 4.14
CA SER A 128 2.88 8.58 4.53
C SER A 128 4.00 7.55 4.64
N LYS A 129 5.21 7.99 4.32
CA LYS A 129 6.43 7.21 4.50
C LYS A 129 7.54 8.10 5.03
N GLN A 130 8.33 7.55 5.94
CA GLN A 130 9.39 8.28 6.61
C GLN A 130 10.73 7.57 6.41
N LEU A 131 11.77 8.36 6.21
CA LEU A 131 13.17 7.93 6.18
C LEU A 131 13.97 8.79 7.15
N GLN A 132 14.81 8.16 7.96
CA GLN A 132 15.71 8.85 8.90
C GLN A 132 17.15 8.45 8.62
N PHE A 133 18.05 9.42 8.68
CA PHE A 133 19.49 9.21 8.52
C PHE A 133 20.29 10.28 9.27
N TYR A 134 21.55 9.97 9.51
CA TYR A 134 22.47 10.89 10.14
C TYR A 134 23.37 11.57 9.11
N VAL A 135 23.60 12.85 9.33
CA VAL A 135 24.51 13.65 8.51
C VAL A 135 25.56 14.28 9.45
N TYR A 136 26.83 14.00 9.14
CA TYR A 136 27.94 14.67 9.84
C TYR A 136 28.35 15.91 9.07
N ARG A 137 28.47 17.04 9.79
CA ARG A 137 29.03 18.29 9.29
C ARG A 137 29.94 18.87 10.36
N SER A 138 31.22 18.90 10.10
CA SER A 138 32.16 19.69 10.89
C SER A 138 31.91 21.17 10.62
N GLY A 139 31.41 21.86 11.59
CA GLY A 139 31.26 23.32 11.53
C GLY A 139 32.60 24.02 11.53
#